data_09097b1a2fce6c05745f24e255f55609
#
_entry.id   09097b1a2fce6c05745f24e255f55609
#
_cell.length_a   1.000
_cell.length_b   1.000
_cell.length_c   1.000
_cell.angle_alpha   90.00
_cell.angle_beta   90.00
_cell.angle_gamma   90.00
#
_symmetry.space_group_name_H-M   'P 1'
#
loop_
_entity.id
_entity.type
_entity.pdbx_description
1 polymer ?
#
loop_
_entity_poly.entity_id
_entity_poly.type
_entity_poly.pdbx_seq_one_letter_code
_entity_poly.pdbx_strand_id
1 'polypeptide(L)'
;HEWHILTRKNGESVAIYLPVIVYNKKSGLNVFSSRKLAHGHEYKGFRLEEEGEFKGRIVAVDDSGQIDKGNMPLDFSMTKTVIGMLAAALIGLWLFLSLARSYKKTGISYPKGIQKFLEPIIYFIRDDIVIPNIGHEKHEKFMPYLLSVFFFILINNVMGLIPFPPPFGANV
;
A
#
# COMPACT_ATOMS: atom_id res chain seq x y z
N HIS A 1 6.61 10.31 5.10
CA HIS A 1 5.41 10.99 4.62
C HIS A 1 5.61 11.78 3.32
N GLU A 2 6.83 11.83 2.81
CA GLU A 2 7.15 12.36 1.48
C GLU A 2 7.52 11.20 0.55
N TRP A 3 7.00 11.27 -0.67
CA TRP A 3 7.33 10.30 -1.69
C TRP A 3 8.17 10.98 -2.78
N HIS A 4 9.50 10.79 -2.72
CA HIS A 4 10.41 11.27 -3.75
C HIS A 4 10.30 10.35 -4.98
N ILE A 5 9.80 10.89 -6.09
CA ILE A 5 9.60 10.13 -7.33
C ILE A 5 10.81 10.22 -8.25
N LEU A 6 11.40 11.40 -8.38
CA LEU A 6 12.51 11.66 -9.28
C LEU A 6 13.41 12.75 -8.71
N THR A 7 14.71 12.50 -8.73
CA THR A 7 15.70 13.55 -8.53
C THR A 7 16.11 14.07 -9.91
N ARG A 8 15.77 15.31 -10.19
CA ARG A 8 16.15 15.99 -11.43
C ARG A 8 17.66 16.21 -11.44
N LYS A 9 18.30 16.24 -12.64
CA LYS A 9 19.75 16.53 -12.80
C LYS A 9 20.22 17.82 -12.10
N ASN A 10 19.32 18.70 -11.75
CA ASN A 10 19.58 19.95 -11.01
C ASN A 10 19.52 19.80 -9.49
N GLY A 11 19.43 18.58 -8.94
CA GLY A 11 19.34 18.37 -7.49
C GLY A 11 17.96 18.58 -6.88
N GLU A 12 16.96 19.01 -7.66
CA GLU A 12 15.57 19.15 -7.19
C GLU A 12 14.89 17.79 -7.19
N SER A 13 14.41 17.35 -6.04
CA SER A 13 13.58 16.15 -5.92
C SER A 13 12.11 16.50 -6.12
N VAL A 14 11.47 15.83 -7.06
CA VAL A 14 10.01 15.91 -7.20
C VAL A 14 9.39 14.97 -6.16
N ALA A 15 8.82 15.55 -5.11
CA ALA A 15 8.15 14.80 -4.06
C ALA A 15 6.63 14.92 -4.20
N ILE A 16 5.91 13.82 -4.08
CA ILE A 16 4.46 13.84 -3.85
C ILE A 16 4.22 13.94 -2.35
N TYR A 17 3.50 14.98 -1.97
CA TYR A 17 3.10 15.21 -0.59
C TYR A 17 1.79 14.47 -0.30
N LEU A 18 1.86 13.53 0.62
CA LEU A 18 0.72 12.68 0.99
C LEU A 18 -0.16 13.37 2.04
N PRO A 19 -1.45 13.05 2.11
CA PRO A 19 -2.32 13.56 3.16
C PRO A 19 -1.91 12.99 4.51
N VAL A 20 -1.73 13.88 5.47
CA VAL A 20 -1.52 13.59 6.88
C VAL A 20 -2.87 13.63 7.59
N ILE A 21 -3.19 12.56 8.29
CA ILE A 21 -4.43 12.41 9.07
C ILE A 21 -4.01 12.03 10.48
N VAL A 22 -4.11 12.97 11.40
CA VAL A 22 -3.75 12.76 12.81
C VAL A 22 -4.91 13.10 13.73
N TYR A 23 -5.11 12.26 14.73
CA TYR A 23 -6.08 12.51 15.78
C TYR A 23 -5.34 12.75 17.10
N ASN A 24 -5.69 13.84 17.76
CA ASN A 24 -5.11 14.20 19.03
C ASN A 24 -6.24 14.58 20.01
N LYS A 25 -6.12 14.22 21.29
CA LYS A 25 -7.13 14.48 22.31
C LYS A 25 -7.41 15.97 22.53
N LYS A 26 -6.39 16.84 22.36
CA LYS A 26 -6.52 18.30 22.55
C LYS A 26 -7.10 19.00 21.33
N SER A 27 -6.66 18.61 20.12
CA SER A 27 -7.02 19.31 18.87
C SER A 27 -7.99 18.53 17.96
N GLY A 28 -8.39 17.31 18.37
CA GLY A 28 -9.28 16.46 17.58
C GLY A 28 -8.63 15.90 16.31
N LEU A 29 -9.44 15.69 15.27
CA LEU A 29 -8.99 15.20 13.97
C LEU A 29 -8.41 16.35 13.15
N ASN A 30 -7.17 16.19 12.70
CA ASN A 30 -6.49 17.15 11.83
C ASN A 30 -6.11 16.47 10.52
N VAL A 31 -6.46 17.10 9.39
CA VAL A 31 -6.12 16.65 8.03
C VAL A 31 -5.41 17.77 7.30
N PHE A 32 -4.20 17.50 6.80
CA PHE A 32 -3.41 18.45 6.04
C PHE A 32 -2.38 17.74 5.15
N SER A 33 -1.73 18.48 4.25
CA SER A 33 -0.67 17.90 3.40
C SER A 33 0.66 17.77 4.15
N SER A 34 1.40 16.68 3.94
CA SER A 34 2.74 16.46 4.52
C SER A 34 3.74 17.55 4.16
N ARG A 35 3.49 18.31 3.08
CA ARG A 35 4.28 19.50 2.72
C ARG A 35 4.45 20.49 3.86
N LYS A 36 3.45 20.60 4.73
CA LYS A 36 3.46 21.54 5.86
C LYS A 36 4.38 21.11 7.01
N LEU A 37 4.75 19.84 7.04
CA LEU A 37 5.70 19.26 8.00
C LEU A 37 7.08 19.02 7.38
N ALA A 38 7.28 19.37 6.10
CA ALA A 38 8.54 19.19 5.40
C ALA A 38 9.67 19.98 6.09
N HIS A 39 10.88 19.39 6.11
CA HIS A 39 12.07 20.03 6.70
C HIS A 39 11.92 20.39 8.19
N GLY A 40 11.20 19.58 8.97
CA GLY A 40 11.02 19.78 10.39
C GLY A 40 10.12 20.97 10.78
N HIS A 41 9.37 21.54 9.80
CA HIS A 41 8.41 22.59 10.11
C HIS A 41 7.29 22.11 11.01
N GLU A 42 6.88 22.96 11.93
CA GLU A 42 5.74 22.72 12.79
C GLU A 42 4.45 23.27 12.15
N TYR A 43 3.39 22.47 12.21
CA TYR A 43 2.08 22.90 11.75
C TYR A 43 0.98 22.39 12.68
N LYS A 44 0.17 23.30 13.22
CA LYS A 44 -0.93 23.00 14.16
C LYS A 44 -0.51 22.24 15.41
N GLY A 45 0.72 22.48 15.92
CA GLY A 45 1.26 21.75 17.06
C GLY A 45 1.71 20.33 16.75
N PHE A 46 1.98 20.02 15.47
CA PHE A 46 2.55 18.76 15.02
C PHE A 46 3.84 19.00 14.26
N ARG A 47 4.80 18.08 14.44
CA ARG A 47 6.08 18.04 13.73
C ARG A 47 6.39 16.62 13.31
N LEU A 48 7.02 16.47 12.15
CA LEU A 48 7.63 15.20 11.75
C LEU A 48 9.03 15.11 12.39
N GLU A 49 9.25 14.12 13.24
CA GLU A 49 10.54 13.93 13.88
C GLU A 49 11.50 13.25 12.92
N GLU A 50 12.65 13.87 12.66
CA GLU A 50 13.67 13.36 11.73
C GLU A 50 14.77 12.59 12.42
N GLU A 51 14.91 12.75 13.76
CA GLU A 51 15.97 12.13 14.57
C GLU A 51 15.44 11.59 15.89
N GLY A 52 16.22 10.75 16.58
CA GLY A 52 15.93 10.26 17.92
C GLY A 52 14.92 9.10 18.00
N GLU A 53 14.29 8.96 19.17
CA GLU A 53 13.39 7.86 19.54
C GLU A 53 12.12 7.78 18.67
N PHE A 54 11.65 8.95 18.19
CA PHE A 54 10.42 9.08 17.40
C PHE A 54 10.68 9.33 15.91
N LYS A 55 11.87 9.01 15.42
CA LYS A 55 12.25 9.20 14.03
C LYS A 55 11.19 8.67 13.06
N GLY A 56 10.76 9.53 12.12
CA GLY A 56 9.77 9.21 11.10
C GLY A 56 8.31 9.21 11.57
N ARG A 57 8.05 9.59 12.83
CA ARG A 57 6.69 9.72 13.39
C ARG A 57 6.27 11.18 13.48
N ILE A 58 4.98 11.41 13.38
CA ILE A 58 4.38 12.70 13.66
C ILE A 58 4.17 12.79 15.17
N VAL A 59 4.77 13.80 15.79
CA VAL A 59 4.69 14.06 17.23
C VAL A 59 3.92 15.35 17.49
N ALA A 60 3.25 15.40 18.65
CA ALA A 60 2.72 16.65 19.15
C ALA A 60 3.83 17.44 19.83
N VAL A 61 3.85 18.75 19.60
CA VAL A 61 4.78 19.69 20.24
C VAL A 61 4.00 20.65 21.11
N ASP A 62 4.59 21.02 22.24
CA ASP A 62 4.06 22.06 23.13
C ASP A 62 4.45 23.47 22.67
N ASP A 63 3.97 24.49 23.37
CA ASP A 63 4.26 25.91 23.04
C ASP A 63 5.76 26.26 23.14
N SER A 64 6.58 25.39 23.74
CA SER A 64 8.03 25.51 23.82
C SER A 64 8.78 24.75 22.72
N GLY A 65 8.06 24.08 21.81
CA GLY A 65 8.63 23.28 20.72
C GLY A 65 9.15 21.90 21.16
N GLN A 66 8.88 21.47 22.41
CA GLN A 66 9.26 20.16 22.92
C GLN A 66 8.16 19.12 22.66
N ILE A 67 8.58 17.83 22.57
CA ILE A 67 7.64 16.73 22.32
C ILE A 67 6.74 16.54 23.54
N ASP A 68 5.44 16.71 23.35
CA ASP A 68 4.42 16.43 24.38
C ASP A 68 4.12 14.91 24.40
N LYS A 69 4.93 14.16 25.19
CA LYS A 69 4.80 12.71 25.34
C LYS A 69 3.44 12.29 25.93
N GLY A 70 2.77 13.18 26.66
CA GLY A 70 1.45 12.92 27.26
C GLY A 70 0.30 13.02 26.27
N ASN A 71 0.53 13.62 25.10
CA ASN A 71 -0.49 13.93 24.13
C ASN A 71 -0.09 13.52 22.69
N MET A 72 0.56 12.35 22.59
CA MET A 72 0.98 11.81 21.30
C MET A 72 -0.22 11.58 20.37
N PRO A 73 -0.16 12.04 19.11
CA PRO A 73 -1.24 11.85 18.16
C PRO A 73 -1.33 10.39 17.70
N LEU A 74 -2.55 9.94 17.45
CA LEU A 74 -2.79 8.74 16.66
C LEU A 74 -2.63 9.09 15.18
N ASP A 75 -1.66 8.49 14.53
CA ASP A 75 -1.31 8.76 13.15
C ASP A 75 -2.01 7.76 12.22
N PHE A 76 -2.98 8.25 11.46
CA PHE A 76 -3.69 7.53 10.40
C PHE A 76 -3.26 8.00 9.00
N SER A 77 -2.11 8.68 8.91
CA SER A 77 -1.64 9.26 7.65
C SER A 77 -1.39 8.20 6.58
N MET A 78 -1.69 8.56 5.35
CA MET A 78 -1.37 7.70 4.21
C MET A 78 0.15 7.70 3.99
N THR A 79 0.77 6.57 4.28
CA THR A 79 2.18 6.34 3.94
C THR A 79 2.30 5.80 2.52
N LYS A 80 3.50 5.90 1.93
CA LYS A 80 3.81 5.27 0.63
C LYS A 80 3.44 3.78 0.60
N THR A 81 3.67 3.07 1.71
CA THR A 81 3.34 1.64 1.84
C THR A 81 1.85 1.38 1.76
N VAL A 82 1.03 2.18 2.44
CA VAL A 82 -0.45 2.08 2.38
C VAL A 82 -0.96 2.32 0.97
N ILE A 83 -0.43 3.34 0.28
CA ILE A 83 -0.78 3.61 -1.12
C ILE A 83 -0.40 2.43 -2.01
N GLY A 84 0.78 1.83 -1.76
CA GLY A 84 1.21 0.63 -2.46
C GLY A 84 0.27 -0.55 -2.29
N MET A 85 -0.10 -0.83 -1.07
CA MET A 85 -1.06 -1.91 -0.76
C MET A 85 -2.41 -1.67 -1.43
N LEU A 86 -2.92 -0.43 -1.41
CA LEU A 86 -4.18 -0.07 -2.09
C LEU A 86 -4.05 -0.22 -3.61
N ALA A 87 -2.95 0.23 -4.19
CA ALA A 87 -2.69 0.06 -5.62
C ALA A 87 -2.62 -1.42 -6.01
N ALA A 88 -1.91 -2.26 -5.23
CA ALA A 88 -1.86 -3.70 -5.45
C ALA A 88 -3.25 -4.35 -5.37
N ALA A 89 -4.07 -3.95 -4.39
CA ALA A 89 -5.44 -4.43 -4.25
C ALA A 89 -6.31 -4.03 -5.45
N LEU A 90 -6.20 -2.79 -5.93
CA LEU A 90 -6.93 -2.30 -7.11
C LEU A 90 -6.49 -3.02 -8.38
N ILE A 91 -5.18 -3.25 -8.57
CA ILE A 91 -4.66 -4.02 -9.70
C ILE A 91 -5.19 -5.46 -9.65
N GLY A 92 -5.16 -6.10 -8.48
CA GLY A 92 -5.70 -7.44 -8.29
C GLY A 92 -7.19 -7.52 -8.64
N LEU A 93 -7.97 -6.58 -8.12
CA LEU A 93 -9.39 -6.48 -8.41
C LEU A 93 -9.65 -6.28 -9.91
N TRP A 94 -8.91 -5.38 -10.55
CA TRP A 94 -9.00 -5.15 -11.99
C TRP A 94 -8.65 -6.39 -12.81
N LEU A 95 -7.61 -7.13 -12.42
CA LEU A 95 -7.22 -8.39 -13.07
C LEU A 95 -8.35 -9.43 -12.99
N PHE A 96 -8.91 -9.66 -11.80
CA PHE A 96 -10.00 -10.63 -11.63
C PHE A 96 -11.29 -10.23 -12.32
N LEU A 97 -11.65 -8.94 -12.29
CA LEU A 97 -12.81 -8.45 -13.02
C LEU A 97 -12.63 -8.56 -14.54
N SER A 98 -11.41 -8.31 -15.03
CA SER A 98 -11.08 -8.47 -16.45
C SER A 98 -11.16 -9.95 -16.87
N LEU A 99 -10.66 -10.84 -16.03
CA LEU A 99 -10.74 -12.28 -16.22
C LEU A 99 -12.20 -12.75 -16.26
N ALA A 100 -13.00 -12.35 -15.28
CA ALA A 100 -14.42 -12.70 -15.19
C ALA A 100 -15.22 -12.20 -16.41
N ARG A 101 -14.96 -10.97 -16.87
CA ARG A 101 -15.59 -10.41 -18.08
C ARG A 101 -15.19 -11.17 -19.34
N SER A 102 -13.93 -11.60 -19.41
CA SER A 102 -13.44 -12.37 -20.55
C SER A 102 -14.15 -13.72 -20.66
N TYR A 103 -14.30 -14.46 -19.56
CA TYR A 103 -15.07 -15.71 -19.53
C TYR A 103 -16.54 -15.51 -19.88
N LYS A 104 -17.15 -14.42 -19.42
CA LYS A 104 -18.55 -14.11 -19.73
C LYS A 104 -18.76 -13.81 -21.22
N LYS A 105 -17.75 -13.27 -21.90
CA LYS A 105 -17.81 -12.90 -23.32
C LYS A 105 -17.51 -14.05 -24.27
N THR A 106 -16.55 -14.93 -23.91
CA THR A 106 -15.99 -15.93 -24.84
C THR A 106 -16.49 -17.36 -24.53
N GLY A 107 -17.20 -17.56 -23.40
CA GLY A 107 -17.55 -18.89 -22.93
C GLY A 107 -16.30 -19.70 -22.59
N ILE A 108 -16.42 -21.03 -22.64
CA ILE A 108 -15.30 -21.98 -22.46
C ILE A 108 -14.58 -22.11 -23.83
N SER A 109 -13.94 -21.05 -24.27
CA SER A 109 -13.12 -21.00 -25.48
C SER A 109 -11.64 -20.91 -25.10
N TYR A 110 -10.76 -21.14 -26.08
CA TYR A 110 -9.32 -21.07 -25.84
C TYR A 110 -8.90 -19.78 -25.16
N PRO A 111 -8.14 -19.86 -24.03
CA PRO A 111 -7.70 -18.70 -23.27
C PRO A 111 -6.88 -17.75 -24.13
N LYS A 112 -7.21 -16.45 -24.10
CA LYS A 112 -6.54 -15.40 -24.85
C LYS A 112 -5.98 -14.33 -23.92
N GLY A 113 -4.83 -13.78 -24.28
CA GLY A 113 -4.22 -12.67 -23.55
C GLY A 113 -3.93 -13.00 -22.08
N ILE A 114 -4.49 -12.22 -21.17
CA ILE A 114 -4.24 -12.33 -19.73
C ILE A 114 -4.74 -13.64 -19.12
N GLN A 115 -5.78 -14.25 -19.69
CA GLN A 115 -6.27 -15.58 -19.30
C GLN A 115 -5.18 -16.64 -19.41
N LYS A 116 -4.47 -16.67 -20.56
CA LYS A 116 -3.41 -17.63 -20.83
C LYS A 116 -2.27 -17.58 -19.79
N PHE A 117 -2.07 -16.42 -19.17
CA PHE A 117 -1.08 -16.23 -18.12
C PHE A 117 -1.62 -16.60 -16.73
N LEU A 118 -2.87 -16.22 -16.44
CA LEU A 118 -3.44 -16.42 -15.10
C LEU A 118 -3.96 -17.84 -14.86
N GLU A 119 -4.51 -18.49 -15.88
CA GLU A 119 -5.07 -19.84 -15.75
C GLU A 119 -4.08 -20.88 -15.21
N PRO A 120 -2.85 -21.00 -15.69
CA PRO A 120 -1.89 -21.95 -15.15
C PRO A 120 -1.61 -21.73 -13.66
N ILE A 121 -1.55 -20.45 -13.22
CA ILE A 121 -1.33 -20.09 -11.82
C ILE A 121 -2.55 -20.49 -10.98
N ILE A 122 -3.76 -20.25 -11.49
CA ILE A 122 -5.00 -20.60 -10.80
C ILE A 122 -5.11 -22.12 -10.65
N TYR A 123 -4.79 -22.88 -11.69
CA TYR A 123 -4.78 -24.35 -11.64
C TYR A 123 -3.73 -24.87 -10.68
N PHE A 124 -2.52 -24.33 -10.71
CA PHE A 124 -1.47 -24.65 -9.75
C PHE A 124 -1.94 -24.45 -8.31
N ILE A 125 -2.52 -23.30 -8.00
CA ILE A 125 -3.03 -23.01 -6.65
C ILE A 125 -4.13 -24.01 -6.28
N ARG A 126 -5.06 -24.31 -7.18
CA ARG A 126 -6.16 -25.23 -6.93
C ARG A 126 -5.66 -26.65 -6.69
N ASP A 127 -4.85 -27.17 -7.61
CA ASP A 127 -4.52 -28.60 -7.67
C ASP A 127 -3.36 -28.96 -6.75
N ASP A 128 -2.35 -28.10 -6.64
CA ASP A 128 -1.15 -28.38 -5.84
C ASP A 128 -1.20 -27.81 -4.41
N ILE A 129 -2.06 -26.83 -4.15
CA ILE A 129 -2.14 -26.19 -2.83
C ILE A 129 -3.50 -26.45 -2.17
N VAL A 130 -4.60 -26.08 -2.82
CA VAL A 130 -5.91 -26.04 -2.15
C VAL A 130 -6.50 -27.43 -1.99
N ILE A 131 -6.57 -28.22 -3.04
CA ILE A 131 -7.16 -29.56 -2.99
C ILE A 131 -6.42 -30.49 -2.02
N PRO A 132 -5.08 -30.59 -2.03
CA PRO A 132 -4.38 -31.46 -1.10
C PRO A 132 -4.54 -31.08 0.38
N ASN A 133 -4.73 -29.77 0.69
CA ASN A 133 -4.81 -29.29 2.06
C ASN A 133 -6.24 -29.14 2.61
N ILE A 134 -7.23 -28.91 1.75
CA ILE A 134 -8.63 -28.63 2.16
C ILE A 134 -9.56 -29.79 1.75
N GLY A 135 -9.18 -30.56 0.71
CA GLY A 135 -9.98 -31.65 0.17
C GLY A 135 -10.95 -31.20 -0.94
N HIS A 136 -11.35 -32.18 -1.74
CA HIS A 136 -12.20 -31.97 -2.93
C HIS A 136 -13.59 -31.40 -2.60
N GLU A 137 -14.15 -31.70 -1.44
CA GLU A 137 -15.52 -31.28 -1.10
C GLU A 137 -15.63 -29.79 -0.72
N LYS A 138 -14.58 -29.22 -0.17
CA LYS A 138 -14.61 -27.87 0.42
C LYS A 138 -13.77 -26.84 -0.33
N HIS A 139 -12.93 -27.26 -1.28
CA HIS A 139 -11.98 -26.40 -1.96
C HIS A 139 -12.64 -25.22 -2.68
N GLU A 140 -13.81 -25.40 -3.30
CA GLU A 140 -14.50 -24.33 -4.03
C GLU A 140 -14.89 -23.15 -3.13
N LYS A 141 -15.28 -23.43 -1.88
CA LYS A 141 -15.66 -22.41 -0.91
C LYS A 141 -14.48 -21.50 -0.50
N PHE A 142 -13.29 -22.10 -0.35
CA PHE A 142 -12.10 -21.39 0.11
C PHE A 142 -11.26 -20.81 -1.04
N MET A 143 -11.46 -21.31 -2.26
CA MET A 143 -10.70 -20.92 -3.45
C MET A 143 -10.68 -19.40 -3.68
N PRO A 144 -11.80 -18.65 -3.64
CA PRO A 144 -11.77 -17.21 -3.88
C PRO A 144 -10.91 -16.46 -2.86
N TYR A 145 -10.96 -16.86 -1.59
CA TYR A 145 -10.15 -16.26 -0.53
C TYR A 145 -8.66 -16.52 -0.75
N LEU A 146 -8.29 -17.76 -0.99
CA LEU A 146 -6.88 -18.16 -1.17
C LEU A 146 -6.28 -17.52 -2.43
N LEU A 147 -7.02 -17.46 -3.53
CA LEU A 147 -6.61 -16.75 -4.74
C LEU A 147 -6.40 -15.26 -4.46
N SER A 148 -7.33 -14.63 -3.74
CA SER A 148 -7.21 -13.19 -3.42
C SER A 148 -5.95 -12.90 -2.61
N VAL A 149 -5.67 -13.69 -1.58
CA VAL A 149 -4.48 -13.54 -0.74
C VAL A 149 -3.20 -13.81 -1.56
N PHE A 150 -3.18 -14.89 -2.33
CA PHE A 150 -2.02 -15.24 -3.15
C PHE A 150 -1.68 -14.14 -4.15
N PHE A 151 -2.67 -13.68 -4.93
CA PHE A 151 -2.44 -12.65 -5.93
C PHE A 151 -2.12 -11.29 -5.31
N PHE A 152 -2.71 -10.98 -4.16
CA PHE A 152 -2.35 -9.76 -3.43
C PHE A 152 -0.86 -9.76 -3.03
N ILE A 153 -0.38 -10.88 -2.47
CA ILE A 153 1.04 -11.03 -2.10
C ILE A 153 1.92 -11.01 -3.36
N LEU A 154 1.53 -11.75 -4.40
CA LEU A 154 2.28 -11.80 -5.66
C LEU A 154 2.43 -10.42 -6.31
N ILE A 155 1.34 -9.66 -6.40
CA ILE A 155 1.36 -8.32 -6.98
C ILE A 155 2.25 -7.39 -6.17
N ASN A 156 2.16 -7.40 -4.82
CA ASN A 156 3.04 -6.60 -3.98
C ASN A 156 4.52 -6.96 -4.18
N ASN A 157 4.86 -8.24 -4.29
CA ASN A 157 6.23 -8.68 -4.54
C ASN A 157 6.72 -8.22 -5.93
N VAL A 158 5.89 -8.39 -6.96
CA VAL A 158 6.23 -7.95 -8.34
C VAL A 158 6.42 -6.43 -8.37
N MET A 159 5.55 -5.67 -7.70
CA MET A 159 5.69 -4.22 -7.59
C MET A 159 6.96 -3.81 -6.86
N GLY A 160 7.40 -4.58 -5.87
CA GLY A 160 8.67 -4.37 -5.15
C GLY A 160 9.92 -4.65 -5.99
N LEU A 161 9.81 -5.51 -7.01
CA LEU A 161 10.91 -5.83 -7.93
C LEU A 161 11.13 -4.77 -9.02
N ILE A 162 10.15 -3.88 -9.26
CA ILE A 162 10.27 -2.84 -10.26
C ILE A 162 11.23 -1.75 -9.74
N PRO A 163 12.41 -1.55 -10.36
CA PRO A 163 13.43 -0.61 -9.84
C PRO A 163 13.12 0.86 -10.16
N PHE A 164 11.90 1.18 -10.56
CA PHE A 164 11.49 2.53 -10.92
C PHE A 164 10.72 3.19 -9.81
N PRO A 165 10.95 4.51 -9.55
CA PRO A 165 11.07 5.10 -8.22
C PRO A 165 10.14 4.38 -7.27
N PRO A 166 10.68 3.71 -6.25
CA PRO A 166 9.92 2.67 -5.57
C PRO A 166 8.81 3.30 -4.75
N PRO A 167 7.54 3.19 -5.18
CA PRO A 167 6.47 3.42 -4.23
C PRO A 167 6.52 2.36 -3.13
N PHE A 168 7.18 1.21 -3.42
CA PHE A 168 6.95 -0.02 -2.67
C PHE A 168 8.24 -0.72 -2.27
N GLY A 169 9.40 -0.30 -2.78
CA GLY A 169 10.68 -0.84 -2.37
C GLY A 169 10.91 -0.58 -0.89
N ALA A 170 11.25 -1.64 -0.15
CA ALA A 170 11.75 -1.50 1.19
C ALA A 170 12.90 -0.50 1.18
N ASN A 171 12.85 0.50 2.05
CA ASN A 171 14.04 1.22 2.40
C ASN A 171 14.92 0.23 3.17
N VAL A 172 15.90 -0.33 2.51
CA VAL A 172 17.05 -0.91 3.17
C VAL A 172 17.96 0.24 3.56
#